data_cf68a55bc33c16b4924ff24b2cd6c679
#
_entry.id   cf68a55bc33c16b4924ff24b2cd6c679
#
_cell.length_a   1.000
_cell.length_b   1.000
_cell.length_c   1.000
_cell.angle_alpha   90.00
_cell.angle_beta   90.00
_cell.angle_gamma   90.00
#
_symmetry.space_group_name_H-M   'P 1'
#
loop_
_entity.id
_entity.type
_entity.pdbx_description
1 polymer ?
#
loop_
_entity_poly.entity_id
_entity_poly.type
_entity_poly.pdbx_seq_one_letter_code
_entity_poly.pdbx_strand_id
1 'polypeptide(L)'
;VRWQGRRPDTQQGALMNNPLSFSVVALTLFAAAPTTTAFGQAGNLASPAALVEKAPANYKAKFETSKGAFVVEVHRDWAPNGADRFYNLVKNGFYDNARFFRVMSDFMVQFGINGDPKISASWRGARIKDDPVRQSNRRGYITYATSGPDSRTTQVFINYRDNAGLDPQGFAPFGQVVSGMNVVDTLYGGYGEGAPRGPGPDQGRLQMEGNAYLAKEFPQLDFIKKASIER
;
A
#
# COMPACT_ATOMS: atom_id res chain seq x y z
N VAL A 1 20.47 64.57 37.25
CA VAL A 1 19.55 65.59 37.78
C VAL A 1 18.27 64.88 38.09
N ARG A 2 18.10 64.38 39.34
CA ARG A 2 17.31 64.83 40.47
C ARG A 2 15.92 65.31 40.03
N TRP A 3 14.79 64.97 40.60
CA TRP A 3 14.31 64.86 42.00
C TRP A 3 12.98 64.11 42.01
N GLN A 4 12.69 63.12 42.90
CA GLN A 4 11.92 63.27 44.19
C GLN A 4 10.51 63.82 43.96
N GLY A 5 9.48 63.30 44.47
CA GLY A 5 9.09 62.52 45.62
C GLY A 5 7.68 62.91 46.01
N ARG A 6 6.95 62.00 46.59
CA ARG A 6 6.09 62.18 47.82
C ARG A 6 4.86 61.30 47.76
N ARG A 7 4.75 60.47 48.74
CA ARG A 7 3.49 60.00 49.38
C ARG A 7 3.05 61.17 50.32
N PRO A 8 1.93 61.06 51.04
CA PRO A 8 0.96 60.06 51.34
C PRO A 8 -0.49 60.59 51.23
N ASP A 9 -1.56 59.87 51.49
CA ASP A 9 -2.24 59.61 52.77
C ASP A 9 -3.57 58.90 52.62
N THR A 10 -3.77 58.03 53.56
CA THR A 10 -4.96 57.48 54.21
C THR A 10 -6.33 58.10 53.99
N GLN A 11 -7.37 57.29 53.86
CA GLN A 11 -8.44 56.96 54.83
C GLN A 11 -9.52 56.00 54.28
N GLN A 12 -9.64 54.93 54.96
CA GLN A 12 -10.74 54.40 55.74
C GLN A 12 -12.16 54.41 55.13
N GLY A 13 -12.75 53.25 55.00
CA GLY A 13 -14.05 52.97 55.57
C GLY A 13 -15.20 52.70 54.61
N ALA A 14 -15.60 51.49 54.46
CA ALA A 14 -16.95 51.02 54.77
C ALA A 14 -17.17 49.58 54.32
N LEU A 15 -17.56 48.79 55.26
CA LEU A 15 -18.15 47.46 55.12
C LEU A 15 -19.41 47.54 54.29
N MET A 16 -19.62 46.61 53.35
CA MET A 16 -20.96 46.06 53.15
C MET A 16 -20.89 44.79 52.25
N ASN A 17 -21.26 43.72 52.86
CA ASN A 17 -22.01 42.57 52.40
C ASN A 17 -21.73 41.92 51.04
N ASN A 18 -21.20 40.75 51.16
CA ASN A 18 -21.13 39.67 50.18
C ASN A 18 -22.54 39.11 49.86
N PRO A 19 -22.81 38.72 48.63
CA PRO A 19 -23.40 37.40 48.43
C PRO A 19 -22.54 36.48 47.58
N LEU A 20 -22.37 35.29 48.07
CA LEU A 20 -21.73 34.14 47.47
C LEU A 20 -22.30 33.86 46.08
N SER A 21 -21.53 34.10 45.04
CA SER A 21 -21.79 33.55 43.71
C SER A 21 -21.09 32.19 43.58
N PHE A 22 -21.88 31.14 43.62
CA PHE A 22 -21.40 29.81 43.25
C PHE A 22 -21.13 29.75 41.73
N SER A 23 -19.90 29.81 41.33
CA SER A 23 -19.51 29.50 39.98
C SER A 23 -19.51 27.95 39.80
N VAL A 24 -20.50 27.47 39.11
CA VAL A 24 -20.55 26.07 38.64
C VAL A 24 -19.53 25.95 37.51
N VAL A 25 -18.37 25.35 37.80
CA VAL A 25 -17.42 24.91 36.77
C VAL A 25 -18.00 23.66 36.12
N ALA A 26 -18.58 23.85 34.93
CA ALA A 26 -18.96 22.73 34.08
C ALA A 26 -17.70 22.04 33.55
N LEU A 27 -17.38 20.88 34.11
CA LEU A 27 -16.34 19.98 33.67
C LEU A 27 -16.84 19.29 32.41
N THR A 28 -16.50 19.81 31.22
CA THR A 28 -16.74 19.15 29.96
C THR A 28 -15.77 17.95 29.84
N LEU A 29 -16.28 16.76 30.09
CA LEU A 29 -15.57 15.54 29.72
C LEU A 29 -15.51 15.44 28.19
N PHE A 30 -14.34 15.71 27.62
CA PHE A 30 -14.02 15.29 26.26
C PHE A 30 -13.87 13.76 26.28
N ALA A 31 -14.91 13.05 25.85
CA ALA A 31 -14.78 11.64 25.52
C ALA A 31 -13.89 11.52 24.28
N ALA A 32 -12.63 11.17 24.49
CA ALA A 32 -11.76 10.72 23.40
C ALA A 32 -12.36 9.42 22.84
N ALA A 33 -12.91 9.50 21.62
CA ALA A 33 -13.29 8.29 20.89
C ALA A 33 -12.06 7.39 20.72
N PRO A 34 -12.15 6.09 20.99
CA PRO A 34 -11.04 5.19 20.76
C PRO A 34 -10.78 5.16 19.26
N THR A 35 -9.61 5.65 18.85
CA THR A 35 -9.04 5.36 17.52
C THR A 35 -8.82 3.86 17.46
N THR A 36 -9.75 3.14 16.88
CA THR A 36 -9.57 1.74 16.49
C THR A 36 -8.49 1.69 15.42
N THR A 37 -7.24 1.58 15.85
CA THR A 37 -6.12 1.22 15.00
C THR A 37 -6.40 -0.15 14.39
N ALA A 38 -6.26 -0.21 13.06
CA ALA A 38 -6.49 -1.40 12.23
C ALA A 38 -5.50 -2.54 12.54
N PHE A 39 -5.56 -3.14 13.73
CA PHE A 39 -4.80 -4.34 14.09
C PHE A 39 -5.45 -5.65 13.59
N GLY A 40 -6.66 -5.58 12.99
CA GLY A 40 -7.38 -6.77 12.56
C GLY A 40 -6.88 -7.43 11.26
N GLN A 41 -6.16 -6.71 10.41
CA GLN A 41 -5.70 -7.26 9.11
C GLN A 41 -4.38 -8.02 9.18
N ALA A 42 -3.45 -7.63 10.05
CA ALA A 42 -2.16 -8.32 10.17
C ALA A 42 -2.27 -9.80 10.59
N GLY A 43 -3.28 -10.16 11.36
CA GLY A 43 -3.52 -11.55 11.78
C GLY A 43 -3.90 -12.48 10.61
N ASN A 44 -4.69 -12.00 9.65
CA ASN A 44 -5.09 -12.77 8.48
C ASN A 44 -3.93 -12.95 7.49
N LEU A 45 -3.10 -11.94 7.31
CA LEU A 45 -1.96 -12.00 6.38
C LEU A 45 -0.85 -12.96 6.84
N ALA A 46 -0.74 -13.25 8.12
CA ALA A 46 0.25 -14.20 8.64
C ALA A 46 -0.05 -15.67 8.25
N SER A 47 -1.27 -15.97 7.78
CA SER A 47 -1.73 -17.32 7.46
C SER A 47 -2.23 -17.41 6.01
N PRO A 48 -1.34 -17.54 5.00
CA PRO A 48 -1.72 -17.61 3.59
C PRO A 48 -2.75 -18.70 3.26
N ALA A 49 -2.67 -19.84 3.94
CA ALA A 49 -3.58 -20.96 3.75
C ALA A 49 -5.04 -20.66 4.16
N ALA A 50 -5.28 -19.62 4.96
CA ALA A 50 -6.63 -19.18 5.32
C ALA A 50 -7.26 -18.24 4.28
N LEU A 51 -6.47 -17.72 3.33
CA LEU A 51 -6.91 -16.75 2.33
C LEU A 51 -7.09 -17.44 0.97
N VAL A 52 -8.15 -18.25 0.87
CA VAL A 52 -8.46 -19.11 -0.28
C VAL A 52 -9.86 -18.86 -0.85
N GLU A 53 -10.39 -17.69 -0.64
CA GLU A 53 -11.70 -17.30 -1.17
C GLU A 53 -11.66 -17.26 -2.70
N LYS A 54 -12.68 -17.83 -3.33
CA LYS A 54 -12.86 -17.77 -4.77
C LYS A 54 -13.34 -16.39 -5.17
N ALA A 55 -12.63 -15.76 -6.09
CA ALA A 55 -12.99 -14.44 -6.60
C ALA A 55 -14.29 -14.47 -7.42
N PRO A 56 -15.02 -13.33 -7.52
CA PRO A 56 -16.06 -13.15 -8.54
C PRO A 56 -15.52 -13.38 -9.96
N ALA A 57 -16.43 -13.65 -10.92
CA ALA A 57 -16.04 -13.84 -12.33
C ALA A 57 -15.30 -12.63 -12.88
N ASN A 58 -15.78 -11.43 -12.54
CA ASN A 58 -15.13 -10.15 -12.81
C ASN A 58 -15.18 -9.29 -11.56
N TYR A 59 -14.13 -8.52 -11.30
CA TYR A 59 -14.10 -7.54 -10.22
C TYR A 59 -13.09 -6.44 -10.52
N LYS A 60 -13.23 -5.33 -9.82
CA LYS A 60 -12.30 -4.22 -9.92
C LYS A 60 -11.51 -4.07 -8.63
N ALA A 61 -10.23 -3.80 -8.77
CA ALA A 61 -9.33 -3.48 -7.67
C ALA A 61 -8.79 -2.06 -7.88
N LYS A 62 -9.09 -1.16 -6.94
CA LYS A 62 -8.60 0.21 -6.92
C LYS A 62 -7.31 0.27 -6.12
N PHE A 63 -6.31 0.94 -6.68
CA PHE A 63 -5.03 1.22 -6.06
C PHE A 63 -4.87 2.73 -5.88
N GLU A 64 -4.82 3.19 -4.65
CA GLU A 64 -4.47 4.56 -4.29
C GLU A 64 -2.96 4.62 -4.03
N THR A 65 -2.25 5.41 -4.81
CA THR A 65 -0.78 5.48 -4.76
C THR A 65 -0.27 6.85 -4.35
N SER A 66 1.05 6.99 -4.22
CA SER A 66 1.73 8.28 -4.04
C SER A 66 1.54 9.24 -5.23
N LYS A 67 1.23 8.72 -6.44
CA LYS A 67 1.05 9.50 -7.68
C LYS A 67 -0.41 9.71 -8.10
N GLY A 68 -1.35 9.08 -7.44
CA GLY A 68 -2.76 9.10 -7.79
C GLY A 68 -3.38 7.71 -7.72
N ALA A 69 -4.54 7.53 -8.34
CA ALA A 69 -5.23 6.25 -8.32
C ALA A 69 -5.28 5.60 -9.71
N PHE A 70 -5.25 4.27 -9.73
CA PHE A 70 -5.58 3.47 -10.91
C PHE A 70 -6.48 2.31 -10.54
N VAL A 71 -7.19 1.77 -11.51
CA VAL A 71 -8.14 0.66 -11.34
C VAL A 71 -7.77 -0.48 -12.26
N VAL A 72 -7.65 -1.68 -11.70
CA VAL A 72 -7.45 -2.94 -12.43
C VAL A 72 -8.78 -3.66 -12.49
N GLU A 73 -9.25 -3.98 -13.67
CA GLU A 73 -10.35 -4.94 -13.88
C GLU A 73 -9.75 -6.33 -14.05
N VAL A 74 -10.23 -7.26 -13.24
CA VAL A 74 -9.76 -8.65 -13.22
C VAL A 74 -10.83 -9.56 -13.82
N HIS A 75 -10.40 -10.45 -14.71
CA HIS A 75 -11.21 -11.46 -15.38
C HIS A 75 -10.76 -12.84 -14.92
N ARG A 76 -11.55 -13.46 -14.06
CA ARG A 76 -11.19 -14.74 -13.44
C ARG A 76 -10.99 -15.87 -14.47
N ASP A 77 -11.73 -15.84 -15.57
CA ASP A 77 -11.63 -16.82 -16.64
C ASP A 77 -10.31 -16.74 -17.43
N TRP A 78 -9.60 -15.61 -17.39
CA TRP A 78 -8.30 -15.48 -18.05
C TRP A 78 -7.22 -16.30 -17.35
N ALA A 79 -7.15 -16.22 -16.01
CA ALA A 79 -6.17 -16.93 -15.19
C ALA A 79 -6.73 -17.14 -13.76
N PRO A 80 -7.55 -18.19 -13.53
CA PRO A 80 -8.34 -18.33 -12.31
C PRO A 80 -7.50 -18.42 -11.02
N ASN A 81 -6.37 -19.13 -11.03
CA ASN A 81 -5.52 -19.22 -9.84
C ASN A 81 -4.90 -17.86 -9.48
N GLY A 82 -4.44 -17.12 -10.50
CA GLY A 82 -3.92 -15.77 -10.33
C GLY A 82 -4.98 -14.79 -9.84
N ALA A 83 -6.17 -14.81 -10.45
CA ALA A 83 -7.29 -13.95 -10.08
C ALA A 83 -7.77 -14.17 -8.63
N ASP A 84 -7.93 -15.44 -8.21
CA ASP A 84 -8.31 -15.79 -6.85
C ASP A 84 -7.25 -15.35 -5.83
N ARG A 85 -5.97 -15.56 -6.12
CA ARG A 85 -4.86 -15.11 -5.29
C ARG A 85 -4.86 -13.58 -5.16
N PHE A 86 -4.97 -12.86 -6.25
CA PHE A 86 -4.97 -11.40 -6.27
C PHE A 86 -6.15 -10.80 -5.49
N TYR A 87 -7.34 -11.38 -5.65
CA TYR A 87 -8.53 -11.00 -4.90
C TYR A 87 -8.30 -11.07 -3.39
N ASN A 88 -7.78 -12.21 -2.90
CA ASN A 88 -7.50 -12.41 -1.49
C ASN A 88 -6.43 -11.44 -0.97
N LEU A 89 -5.38 -11.19 -1.73
CA LEU A 89 -4.32 -10.25 -1.36
C LEU A 89 -4.85 -8.81 -1.25
N VAL A 90 -5.61 -8.34 -2.25
CA VAL A 90 -6.21 -7.00 -2.25
C VAL A 90 -7.22 -6.85 -1.10
N LYS A 91 -8.15 -7.80 -0.98
CA LYS A 91 -9.21 -7.78 0.03
C LYS A 91 -8.68 -7.70 1.45
N ASN A 92 -7.52 -8.30 1.72
CA ASN A 92 -6.90 -8.35 3.04
C ASN A 92 -5.77 -7.32 3.22
N GLY A 93 -5.61 -6.34 2.31
CA GLY A 93 -4.66 -5.25 2.44
C GLY A 93 -3.19 -5.64 2.29
N PHE A 94 -2.89 -6.78 1.63
CA PHE A 94 -1.51 -7.24 1.46
C PHE A 94 -0.63 -6.22 0.72
N TYR A 95 -1.20 -5.50 -0.25
CA TYR A 95 -0.47 -4.52 -1.05
C TYR A 95 -0.38 -3.13 -0.39
N ASP A 96 -1.04 -2.90 0.75
CA ASP A 96 -0.96 -1.61 1.44
C ASP A 96 0.49 -1.33 1.85
N ASN A 97 0.95 -0.11 1.57
CA ASN A 97 2.32 0.33 1.78
C ASN A 97 3.40 -0.43 0.98
N ALA A 98 3.02 -1.29 0.03
CA ALA A 98 3.98 -1.94 -0.88
C ALA A 98 4.59 -0.93 -1.86
N ARG A 99 5.88 -1.11 -2.19
CA ARG A 99 6.61 -0.24 -3.12
C ARG A 99 6.60 -0.81 -4.54
N PHE A 100 6.62 0.09 -5.53
CA PHE A 100 6.92 -0.26 -6.91
C PHE A 100 8.44 -0.36 -7.05
N PHE A 101 8.97 -1.53 -6.69
CA PHE A 101 10.41 -1.70 -6.45
C PHE A 101 11.24 -1.92 -7.73
N ARG A 102 10.59 -2.16 -8.88
CA ARG A 102 11.24 -2.32 -10.17
C ARG A 102 10.38 -1.68 -11.25
N VAL A 103 10.86 -0.59 -11.83
CA VAL A 103 10.15 0.20 -12.83
C VAL A 103 11.06 0.39 -14.04
N MET A 104 10.67 -0.23 -15.15
CA MET A 104 11.43 -0.20 -16.42
C MET A 104 10.52 0.36 -17.51
N SER A 105 10.75 1.61 -17.92
CA SER A 105 9.87 2.39 -18.81
C SER A 105 9.52 1.68 -20.11
N ASP A 106 10.46 0.92 -20.67
CA ASP A 106 10.27 0.17 -21.92
C ASP A 106 9.83 -1.27 -21.73
N PHE A 107 9.37 -1.63 -20.50
CA PHE A 107 8.98 -2.99 -20.22
C PHE A 107 7.77 -3.06 -19.28
N MET A 108 7.96 -2.87 -17.97
CA MET A 108 6.89 -3.06 -16.99
C MET A 108 7.20 -2.37 -15.65
N VAL A 109 6.19 -2.28 -14.78
CA VAL A 109 6.33 -1.94 -13.36
C VAL A 109 5.96 -3.12 -12.49
N GLN A 110 6.83 -3.50 -11.55
CA GLN A 110 6.65 -4.67 -10.67
C GLN A 110 6.52 -4.26 -9.21
N PHE A 111 5.59 -4.90 -8.51
CA PHE A 111 5.31 -4.72 -7.09
C PHE A 111 4.81 -6.02 -6.46
N GLY A 112 4.48 -6.01 -5.15
CA GLY A 112 3.86 -7.15 -4.48
C GLY A 112 4.80 -7.93 -3.57
N ILE A 113 5.85 -7.30 -3.07
CA ILE A 113 6.55 -7.71 -1.85
C ILE A 113 5.99 -6.84 -0.72
N ASN A 114 5.47 -7.45 0.34
CA ASN A 114 4.92 -6.71 1.47
C ASN A 114 6.03 -5.98 2.24
N GLY A 115 5.74 -4.76 2.69
CA GLY A 115 6.71 -3.95 3.43
C GLY A 115 7.09 -4.48 4.81
N ASP A 116 6.29 -5.40 5.38
CA ASP A 116 6.62 -6.11 6.61
C ASP A 116 7.35 -7.43 6.29
N PRO A 117 8.60 -7.62 6.73
CA PRO A 117 9.37 -8.83 6.48
C PRO A 117 8.72 -10.11 7.03
N LYS A 118 7.96 -10.03 8.11
CA LYS A 118 7.27 -11.20 8.70
C LYS A 118 6.15 -11.67 7.78
N ILE A 119 5.38 -10.73 7.24
CA ILE A 119 4.34 -11.04 6.25
C ILE A 119 4.99 -11.57 4.97
N SER A 120 6.02 -10.91 4.45
CA SER A 120 6.76 -11.39 3.27
C SER A 120 7.28 -12.83 3.45
N ALA A 121 7.82 -13.16 4.63
CA ALA A 121 8.31 -14.50 4.94
C ALA A 121 7.19 -15.56 4.88
N SER A 122 6.00 -15.26 5.43
CA SER A 122 4.84 -16.16 5.40
C SER A 122 4.37 -16.45 3.96
N TRP A 123 4.46 -15.47 3.05
CA TRP A 123 3.98 -15.60 1.68
C TRP A 123 5.02 -16.13 0.68
N ARG A 124 6.31 -16.15 1.04
CA ARG A 124 7.39 -16.60 0.15
C ARG A 124 7.21 -18.03 -0.36
N GLY A 125 6.66 -18.91 0.46
CA GLY A 125 6.38 -20.30 0.12
C GLY A 125 4.93 -20.57 -0.34
N ALA A 126 4.05 -19.57 -0.32
CA ALA A 126 2.64 -19.72 -0.63
C ALA A 126 2.39 -19.73 -2.15
N ARG A 127 2.95 -20.71 -2.85
CA ARG A 127 2.90 -20.85 -4.30
C ARG A 127 1.50 -21.20 -4.79
N ILE A 128 1.18 -20.78 -6.01
CA ILE A 128 -0.01 -21.20 -6.76
C ILE A 128 0.39 -21.90 -8.06
N LYS A 129 -0.47 -22.79 -8.51
CA LYS A 129 -0.33 -23.48 -9.81
C LYS A 129 -0.40 -22.47 -10.95
N ASP A 130 0.35 -22.74 -12.01
CA ASP A 130 0.29 -21.91 -13.20
C ASP A 130 -1.08 -22.00 -13.87
N ASP A 131 -1.51 -20.87 -14.43
CA ASP A 131 -2.66 -20.81 -15.31
C ASP A 131 -2.20 -20.87 -16.78
N PRO A 132 -3.01 -21.41 -17.69
CA PRO A 132 -2.72 -21.33 -19.11
C PRO A 132 -2.77 -19.88 -19.58
N VAL A 133 -1.89 -19.50 -20.50
CA VAL A 133 -1.87 -18.18 -21.11
C VAL A 133 -3.04 -18.08 -22.09
N ARG A 134 -4.08 -17.33 -21.71
CA ARG A 134 -5.29 -17.08 -22.52
C ARG A 134 -5.32 -15.72 -23.15
N GLN A 135 -4.54 -14.80 -22.62
CA GLN A 135 -4.39 -13.42 -23.09
C GLN A 135 -2.93 -13.10 -23.34
N SER A 136 -2.65 -12.26 -24.33
CA SER A 136 -1.30 -11.77 -24.55
C SER A 136 -0.95 -10.64 -23.57
N ASN A 137 0.32 -10.52 -23.23
CA ASN A 137 0.85 -9.47 -22.36
C ASN A 137 0.88 -8.11 -23.07
N ARG A 138 -0.27 -7.47 -23.21
CA ARG A 138 -0.42 -6.15 -23.83
C ARG A 138 -0.18 -5.03 -22.82
N ARG A 139 0.09 -3.83 -23.30
CA ARG A 139 0.16 -2.62 -22.47
C ARG A 139 -1.07 -2.52 -21.56
N GLY A 140 -0.82 -2.23 -20.27
CA GLY A 140 -1.82 -2.11 -19.22
C GLY A 140 -2.29 -3.45 -18.63
N TYR A 141 -1.91 -4.60 -19.21
CA TYR A 141 -2.27 -5.89 -18.65
C TYR A 141 -1.41 -6.21 -17.44
N ILE A 142 -2.03 -6.87 -16.45
CA ILE A 142 -1.37 -7.27 -15.20
C ILE A 142 -1.17 -8.78 -15.17
N THR A 143 0.02 -9.18 -14.75
CA THR A 143 0.49 -10.57 -14.79
C THR A 143 1.32 -10.88 -13.55
N TYR A 144 1.31 -12.13 -13.07
CA TYR A 144 2.20 -12.55 -12.00
C TYR A 144 3.64 -12.72 -12.46
N ALA A 145 4.59 -12.24 -11.65
CA ALA A 145 5.98 -12.60 -11.79
C ALA A 145 6.20 -14.07 -11.36
N THR A 146 7.11 -14.75 -12.03
CA THR A 146 7.47 -16.15 -11.77
C THR A 146 8.98 -16.33 -11.83
N SER A 147 9.49 -17.33 -11.14
CA SER A 147 10.89 -17.82 -11.20
C SER A 147 10.99 -19.24 -11.77
N GLY A 148 9.95 -19.69 -12.45
CA GLY A 148 9.82 -21.02 -13.06
C GLY A 148 8.43 -21.59 -12.82
N PRO A 149 8.16 -22.82 -13.26
CA PRO A 149 6.86 -23.44 -13.14
C PRO A 149 6.34 -23.47 -11.70
N ASP A 150 5.05 -23.16 -11.52
CA ASP A 150 4.33 -23.21 -10.25
C ASP A 150 5.01 -22.41 -9.12
N SER A 151 5.70 -21.30 -9.46
CA SER A 151 6.45 -20.49 -8.48
C SER A 151 5.82 -19.15 -8.15
N ARG A 152 4.68 -18.81 -8.74
CA ARG A 152 3.94 -17.57 -8.48
C ARG A 152 3.48 -17.50 -7.02
N THR A 153 3.64 -16.34 -6.37
CA THR A 153 3.19 -16.12 -4.99
C THR A 153 2.35 -14.85 -4.86
N THR A 154 3.00 -13.67 -4.78
CA THR A 154 2.34 -12.39 -4.51
C THR A 154 2.76 -11.27 -5.45
N GLN A 155 3.90 -11.42 -6.13
CA GLN A 155 4.45 -10.37 -6.98
C GLN A 155 3.75 -10.34 -8.33
N VAL A 156 3.39 -9.14 -8.76
CA VAL A 156 2.72 -8.87 -10.03
C VAL A 156 3.42 -7.72 -10.76
N PHE A 157 3.20 -7.64 -12.07
CA PHE A 157 3.65 -6.50 -12.86
C PHE A 157 2.56 -6.02 -13.82
N ILE A 158 2.59 -4.72 -14.14
CA ILE A 158 1.76 -4.10 -15.17
C ILE A 158 2.66 -3.79 -16.36
N ASN A 159 2.25 -4.22 -17.55
CA ASN A 159 3.00 -4.01 -18.79
C ASN A 159 2.93 -2.55 -19.23
N TYR A 160 4.07 -1.90 -19.52
CA TYR A 160 4.14 -0.55 -20.09
C TYR A 160 4.00 -0.53 -21.61
N ARG A 161 4.20 -1.66 -22.25
CA ARG A 161 4.09 -1.88 -23.70
C ARG A 161 3.56 -3.28 -23.96
N ASP A 162 3.36 -3.60 -25.24
CA ASP A 162 3.06 -4.97 -25.65
C ASP A 162 4.31 -5.83 -25.50
N ASN A 163 4.23 -6.83 -24.63
CA ASN A 163 5.31 -7.76 -24.27
C ASN A 163 4.93 -9.20 -24.66
N ALA A 164 4.42 -9.41 -25.87
CA ALA A 164 3.96 -10.73 -26.36
C ALA A 164 5.04 -11.83 -26.27
N GLY A 165 6.32 -11.48 -26.21
CA GLY A 165 7.41 -12.41 -25.96
C GLY A 165 7.35 -13.11 -24.59
N LEU A 166 6.52 -12.65 -23.65
CA LEU A 166 6.28 -13.28 -22.35
C LEU A 166 5.25 -14.43 -22.44
N ASP A 167 4.39 -14.45 -23.47
CA ASP A 167 3.31 -15.42 -23.60
C ASP A 167 3.83 -16.85 -23.68
N PRO A 168 4.80 -17.20 -24.55
CA PRO A 168 5.35 -18.55 -24.61
C PRO A 168 6.15 -18.95 -23.37
N GLN A 169 6.47 -18.00 -22.48
CA GLN A 169 7.16 -18.24 -21.22
C GLN A 169 6.20 -18.55 -20.05
N GLY A 170 4.88 -18.61 -20.33
CA GLY A 170 3.87 -18.94 -19.32
C GLY A 170 3.39 -17.77 -18.45
N PHE A 171 3.70 -16.53 -18.82
CA PHE A 171 3.18 -15.34 -18.13
C PHE A 171 1.72 -15.11 -18.54
N ALA A 172 0.77 -15.56 -17.70
CA ALA A 172 -0.66 -15.49 -17.95
C ALA A 172 -1.29 -14.22 -17.35
N PRO A 173 -1.71 -13.25 -18.16
CA PRO A 173 -2.46 -12.09 -17.68
C PRO A 173 -3.79 -12.49 -17.05
N PHE A 174 -4.18 -11.83 -15.96
CA PHE A 174 -5.44 -12.07 -15.25
C PHE A 174 -6.36 -10.85 -15.20
N GLY A 175 -5.89 -9.70 -15.69
CA GLY A 175 -6.65 -8.45 -15.70
C GLY A 175 -5.93 -7.34 -16.46
N GLN A 176 -6.53 -6.15 -16.45
CA GLN A 176 -6.01 -4.98 -17.15
C GLN A 176 -6.32 -3.69 -16.37
N VAL A 177 -5.48 -2.68 -16.53
CA VAL A 177 -5.76 -1.32 -16.03
C VAL A 177 -6.83 -0.69 -16.92
N VAL A 178 -8.00 -0.40 -16.34
CA VAL A 178 -9.12 0.21 -17.03
C VAL A 178 -9.27 1.72 -16.75
N SER A 179 -8.55 2.22 -15.74
CA SER A 179 -8.51 3.65 -15.41
C SER A 179 -7.18 3.98 -14.75
N GLY A 180 -6.64 5.17 -15.01
CA GLY A 180 -5.42 5.67 -14.36
C GLY A 180 -4.12 5.09 -14.93
N MET A 181 -4.10 4.58 -16.18
CA MET A 181 -2.84 4.13 -16.79
C MET A 181 -1.80 5.27 -16.89
N ASN A 182 -2.25 6.51 -17.06
CA ASN A 182 -1.40 7.69 -16.99
C ASN A 182 -0.74 7.88 -15.61
N VAL A 183 -1.38 7.47 -14.52
CA VAL A 183 -0.78 7.45 -13.18
C VAL A 183 0.31 6.39 -13.11
N VAL A 184 0.04 5.19 -13.66
CA VAL A 184 1.02 4.10 -13.72
C VAL A 184 2.26 4.53 -14.50
N ASP A 185 2.10 5.27 -15.60
CA ASP A 185 3.21 5.79 -16.42
C ASP A 185 4.10 6.80 -15.68
N THR A 186 3.61 7.45 -14.62
CA THR A 186 4.38 8.45 -13.85
C THR A 186 5.11 7.86 -12.64
N LEU A 187 5.02 6.55 -12.41
CA LEU A 187 5.72 5.90 -11.31
C LEU A 187 7.25 6.03 -11.50
N TYR A 188 7.94 6.31 -10.41
CA TYR A 188 9.36 6.63 -10.44
C TYR A 188 10.22 5.47 -10.95
N GLY A 189 10.84 5.65 -12.09
CA GLY A 189 11.68 4.66 -12.78
C GLY A 189 13.19 4.90 -12.65
N GLY A 190 13.63 5.89 -11.86
CA GLY A 190 15.05 6.28 -11.82
C GLY A 190 16.01 5.22 -11.27
N TYR A 191 15.48 4.20 -10.57
CA TYR A 191 16.29 3.06 -10.11
C TYR A 191 16.31 1.88 -11.09
N GLY A 192 15.34 1.78 -12.01
CA GLY A 192 15.32 0.79 -13.10
C GLY A 192 15.30 -0.67 -12.63
N GLU A 193 16.22 -1.46 -13.21
CA GLU A 193 16.39 -2.89 -12.91
C GLU A 193 16.98 -3.12 -11.52
N GLY A 194 16.47 -4.15 -10.83
CA GLY A 194 16.97 -4.54 -9.50
C GLY A 194 18.33 -5.22 -9.52
N ALA A 195 19.04 -5.11 -8.38
CA ALA A 195 20.30 -5.82 -8.20
C ALA A 195 20.12 -7.35 -8.35
N PRO A 196 21.14 -8.08 -8.84
CA PRO A 196 22.48 -7.61 -9.24
C PRO A 196 22.56 -7.10 -10.69
N ARG A 197 21.44 -7.09 -11.45
CA ARG A 197 21.45 -6.72 -12.87
C ARG A 197 21.40 -5.22 -13.12
N GLY A 198 21.02 -4.44 -12.13
CA GLY A 198 20.93 -3.00 -12.18
C GLY A 198 21.09 -2.34 -10.80
N PRO A 199 20.96 -1.00 -10.74
CA PRO A 199 21.16 -0.23 -9.51
C PRO A 199 19.94 -0.22 -8.58
N GLY A 200 18.83 -0.82 -8.97
CA GLY A 200 17.59 -0.83 -8.21
C GLY A 200 17.62 -1.81 -7.03
N PRO A 201 16.51 -1.86 -6.26
CA PRO A 201 16.43 -2.68 -5.05
C PRO A 201 16.74 -4.16 -5.28
N ASP A 202 17.50 -4.74 -4.35
CA ASP A 202 17.65 -6.19 -4.23
C ASP A 202 16.39 -6.80 -3.63
N GLN A 203 15.74 -7.70 -4.37
CA GLN A 203 14.48 -8.30 -3.93
C GLN A 203 14.66 -9.23 -2.72
N GLY A 204 15.82 -9.87 -2.58
CA GLY A 204 16.13 -10.70 -1.42
C GLY A 204 16.21 -9.86 -0.15
N ARG A 205 16.95 -8.74 -0.20
CA ARG A 205 17.01 -7.77 0.90
C ARG A 205 15.65 -7.17 1.21
N LEU A 206 14.89 -6.78 0.17
CA LEU A 206 13.53 -6.27 0.37
C LEU A 206 12.64 -7.28 1.11
N GLN A 207 12.72 -8.55 0.79
CA GLN A 207 11.96 -9.59 1.49
C GLN A 207 12.40 -9.81 2.95
N MET A 208 13.66 -9.55 3.28
CA MET A 208 14.23 -9.75 4.61
C MET A 208 14.15 -8.50 5.50
N GLU A 209 14.31 -7.32 4.92
CA GLU A 209 14.44 -6.06 5.64
C GLU A 209 13.20 -5.15 5.44
N GLY A 210 12.35 -5.45 4.45
CA GLY A 210 11.11 -4.75 4.17
C GLY A 210 11.29 -3.29 3.77
N ASN A 211 10.28 -2.48 4.11
CA ASN A 211 10.28 -1.05 3.77
C ASN A 211 11.39 -0.25 4.47
N ALA A 212 11.97 -0.74 5.57
CA ALA A 212 13.10 -0.08 6.22
C ALA A 212 14.32 0.03 5.29
N TYR A 213 14.62 -1.06 4.57
CA TYR A 213 15.64 -1.07 3.52
C TYR A 213 15.34 -0.05 2.43
N LEU A 214 14.11 -0.08 1.89
CA LEU A 214 13.74 0.80 0.78
C LEU A 214 13.69 2.29 1.18
N ALA A 215 13.21 2.59 2.39
CA ALA A 215 13.19 3.96 2.88
C ALA A 215 14.59 4.57 3.04
N LYS A 216 15.57 3.74 3.40
CA LYS A 216 16.96 4.16 3.57
C LYS A 216 17.71 4.33 2.25
N GLU A 217 17.60 3.36 1.36
CA GLU A 217 18.46 3.28 0.17
C GLU A 217 17.74 3.71 -1.12
N PHE A 218 16.40 3.67 -1.15
CA PHE A 218 15.57 3.98 -2.31
C PHE A 218 14.39 4.91 -1.97
N PRO A 219 14.62 6.07 -1.37
CA PRO A 219 13.56 6.93 -0.82
C PRO A 219 12.59 7.50 -1.86
N GLN A 220 12.94 7.50 -3.14
CA GLN A 220 12.10 8.04 -4.21
C GLN A 220 11.09 7.04 -4.77
N LEU A 221 11.12 5.76 -4.33
CA LEU A 221 10.16 4.78 -4.80
C LEU A 221 8.72 5.18 -4.47
N ASP A 222 7.88 5.16 -5.48
CA ASP A 222 6.45 5.30 -5.32
C ASP A 222 5.85 4.06 -4.62
N PHE A 223 4.69 4.25 -3.99
CA PHE A 223 4.07 3.22 -3.18
C PHE A 223 2.55 3.23 -3.26
N ILE A 224 1.97 2.10 -2.92
CA ILE A 224 0.54 1.91 -2.76
C ILE A 224 0.14 2.38 -1.36
N LYS A 225 -0.70 3.40 -1.26
CA LYS A 225 -1.29 3.84 0.02
C LYS A 225 -2.31 2.85 0.51
N LYS A 226 -3.17 2.40 -0.42
CA LYS A 226 -4.23 1.43 -0.15
C LYS A 226 -4.64 0.71 -1.43
N ALA A 227 -4.90 -0.60 -1.31
CA ALA A 227 -5.57 -1.38 -2.33
C ALA A 227 -6.91 -1.89 -1.80
N SER A 228 -7.97 -1.84 -2.62
CA SER A 228 -9.32 -2.26 -2.22
C SER A 228 -10.10 -2.84 -3.40
N ILE A 229 -10.99 -3.79 -3.10
CA ILE A 229 -11.98 -4.26 -4.08
C ILE A 229 -13.09 -3.23 -4.18
N GLU A 230 -13.38 -2.75 -5.39
CA GLU A 230 -14.53 -1.89 -5.66
C GLU A 230 -15.83 -2.72 -5.61
N ARG A 231 -16.87 -2.13 -5.02
CA ARG A 231 -18.20 -2.74 -4.91
C ARG A 231 -19.05 -2.40 -6.14
#